data_853b934b2dd643618b8c76562a2073ab
#
_entry.id   853b934b2dd643618b8c76562a2073ab
#
_cell.length_a   1.000
_cell.length_b   1.000
_cell.length_c   1.000
_cell.angle_alpha   90.00
_cell.angle_beta   90.00
_cell.angle_gamma   90.00
#
_symmetry.space_group_name_H-M   'P 1'
#
loop_
_entity.id
_entity.type
_entity.pdbx_description
1 polymer ?
#
loop_
_entity_poly.entity_id
_entity_poly.type
_entity_poly.pdbx_seq_one_letter_code
_entity_poly.pdbx_strand_id
1 'polypeptide(L)'
;MTVEELHVSSLIVHVNKNKADNIRASINLLTGAEVITISEQGKAIVVLEAPNQRVIMEVIDSINAIDGVINVGLVYHEFEKQEV
;
A
#
# COMPACT_ATOMS: atom_id res chain seq x y z
N MET A 1 27.64 -5.68 -13.17
CA MET A 1 26.97 -5.17 -11.97
C MET A 1 25.49 -4.94 -12.23
N THR A 2 24.67 -5.33 -11.29
CA THR A 2 23.23 -5.16 -11.36
C THR A 2 22.83 -4.00 -10.46
N VAL A 3 21.95 -3.14 -10.93
CA VAL A 3 21.37 -2.08 -10.11
C VAL A 3 19.93 -2.48 -9.77
N GLU A 4 19.64 -2.55 -8.49
CA GLU A 4 18.29 -2.79 -8.01
C GLU A 4 17.69 -1.52 -7.46
N GLU A 5 16.41 -1.33 -7.67
CA GLU A 5 15.66 -0.23 -7.08
C GLU A 5 14.69 -0.79 -6.06
N LEU A 6 14.59 -0.13 -4.92
CA LEU A 6 13.56 -0.39 -3.92
C LEU A 6 12.71 0.86 -3.79
N HIS A 7 11.44 0.73 -4.12
CA HIS A 7 10.47 1.80 -3.94
C HIS A 7 9.64 1.53 -2.71
N VAL A 8 9.56 2.51 -1.84
CA VAL A 8 8.74 2.45 -0.62
C VAL A 8 7.74 3.58 -0.67
N SER A 9 6.48 3.27 -0.44
CA SER A 9 5.41 4.25 -0.43
C SER A 9 4.55 4.07 0.80
N SER A 10 4.12 5.18 1.38
CA SER A 10 3.16 5.19 2.48
C SER A 10 1.84 5.78 1.99
N LEU A 11 0.77 5.08 2.30
CA LEU A 11 -0.57 5.44 1.87
C LEU A 11 -1.46 5.66 3.07
N ILE A 12 -2.42 6.57 2.93
CA ILE A 12 -3.59 6.61 3.79
C ILE A 12 -4.76 6.06 2.99
N VAL A 13 -5.35 4.97 3.48
CA VAL A 13 -6.50 4.33 2.85
C VAL A 13 -7.71 4.57 3.73
N HIS A 14 -8.70 5.26 3.17
CA HIS A 14 -9.98 5.48 3.86
C HIS A 14 -10.87 4.29 3.61
N VAL A 15 -11.33 3.66 4.68
CA VAL A 15 -12.09 2.41 4.60
C VAL A 15 -13.42 2.53 5.34
N ASN A 16 -14.40 1.74 4.89
CA ASN A 16 -15.62 1.52 5.66
C ASN A 16 -15.25 0.70 6.89
N LYS A 17 -15.51 1.26 8.08
CA LYS A 17 -15.15 0.63 9.36
C LYS A 17 -15.71 -0.78 9.51
N ASN A 18 -16.91 -1.03 9.00
CA ASN A 18 -17.54 -2.32 9.09
C ASN A 18 -16.83 -3.40 8.27
N LYS A 19 -15.98 -2.99 7.34
CA LYS A 19 -15.21 -3.89 6.47
C LYS A 19 -13.72 -3.85 6.75
N ALA A 20 -13.29 -3.15 7.79
CA ALA A 20 -11.88 -2.92 8.09
C ALA A 20 -11.07 -4.21 8.20
N ASP A 21 -11.59 -5.22 8.88
CA ASP A 21 -10.89 -6.50 9.06
C ASP A 21 -10.70 -7.23 7.72
N ASN A 22 -11.72 -7.24 6.88
CA ASN A 22 -11.64 -7.86 5.56
C ASN A 22 -10.67 -7.09 4.66
N ILE A 23 -10.69 -5.77 4.73
CA ILE A 23 -9.78 -4.92 3.95
C ILE A 23 -8.34 -5.14 4.39
N ARG A 24 -8.09 -5.20 5.69
CA ARG A 24 -6.76 -5.51 6.22
C ARG A 24 -6.23 -6.83 5.66
N ALA A 25 -7.04 -7.88 5.74
CA ALA A 25 -6.65 -9.18 5.23
C ALA A 25 -6.36 -9.15 3.73
N SER A 26 -7.21 -8.46 2.96
CA SER A 26 -7.04 -8.33 1.51
C SER A 26 -5.76 -7.58 1.14
N ILE A 27 -5.46 -6.48 1.83
CA ILE A 27 -4.24 -5.72 1.57
C ILE A 27 -3.00 -6.53 1.92
N ASN A 28 -3.01 -7.21 3.07
CA ASN A 28 -1.87 -8.01 3.51
C ASN A 28 -1.59 -9.22 2.60
N LEU A 29 -2.56 -9.64 1.79
CA LEU A 29 -2.35 -10.67 0.78
C LEU A 29 -1.63 -10.15 -0.47
N LEU A 30 -1.60 -8.85 -0.69
CA LEU A 30 -0.90 -8.25 -1.83
C LEU A 30 0.60 -8.27 -1.55
N THR A 31 1.37 -8.72 -2.54
CA THR A 31 2.83 -8.77 -2.41
C THR A 31 3.40 -7.37 -2.19
N GLY A 32 4.19 -7.21 -1.13
CA GLY A 32 4.83 -5.94 -0.82
C GLY A 32 3.96 -4.93 -0.09
N ALA A 33 2.73 -5.30 0.28
CA ALA A 33 1.83 -4.40 1.00
C ALA A 33 1.66 -4.85 2.45
N GLU A 34 1.67 -3.89 3.36
CA GLU A 34 1.47 -4.15 4.79
C GLU A 34 0.61 -3.06 5.41
N VAL A 35 -0.43 -3.46 6.12
CA VAL A 35 -1.24 -2.55 6.90
C VAL A 35 -0.58 -2.37 8.26
N ILE A 36 -0.18 -1.15 8.58
CA ILE A 36 0.48 -0.83 9.85
C ILE A 36 -0.56 -0.67 10.94
N THR A 37 -1.61 0.10 10.67
CA THR A 37 -2.67 0.35 11.64
C THR A 37 -3.93 0.82 10.93
N ILE A 38 -5.07 0.64 11.57
CA ILE A 38 -6.35 1.20 11.13
C ILE A 38 -6.95 1.94 12.32
N SER A 39 -7.25 3.23 12.12
CA SER A 39 -7.84 4.03 13.17
C SER A 39 -9.34 3.78 13.30
N GLU A 40 -9.91 4.23 14.42
CA GLU A 40 -11.36 4.14 14.65
C GLU A 40 -12.17 4.97 13.65
N GLN A 41 -11.56 5.98 13.04
CA GLN A 41 -12.21 6.78 12.01
C GLN A 41 -12.17 6.14 10.62
N GLY A 42 -11.57 4.97 10.51
CA GLY A 42 -11.47 4.28 9.21
C GLY A 42 -10.31 4.77 8.34
N LYS A 43 -9.23 5.22 8.95
CA LYS A 43 -7.99 5.57 8.24
C LYS A 43 -6.96 4.48 8.45
N ALA A 44 -6.58 3.81 7.39
CA ALA A 44 -5.55 2.79 7.43
C ALA A 44 -4.23 3.37 6.92
N ILE A 45 -3.15 3.10 7.64
CA ILE A 45 -1.80 3.40 7.18
C ILE A 45 -1.24 2.14 6.55
N VAL A 46 -0.84 2.24 5.29
CA VAL A 46 -0.33 1.11 4.51
C VAL A 46 1.03 1.47 3.95
N VAL A 47 1.97 0.54 4.08
CA VAL A 47 3.31 0.68 3.49
C VAL A 47 3.43 -0.31 2.35
N LEU A 48 3.93 0.17 1.21
CA LEU A 48 4.19 -0.63 0.02
C LEU A 48 5.68 -0.66 -0.28
N GLU A 49 6.17 -1.83 -0.66
CA GLU A 49 7.52 -1.99 -1.19
C GLU A 49 7.46 -2.70 -2.54
N ALA A 50 8.18 -2.19 -3.51
CA ALA A 50 8.19 -2.79 -4.84
C ALA A 50 9.49 -2.44 -5.59
N PRO A 51 9.85 -3.22 -6.62
CA PRO A 51 11.08 -2.98 -7.36
C PRO A 51 11.03 -1.76 -8.27
N ASN A 52 9.84 -1.24 -8.57
CA ASN A 52 9.68 -0.05 -9.41
C ASN A 52 8.35 0.65 -9.14
N GLN A 53 8.25 1.86 -9.65
CA GLN A 53 7.06 2.69 -9.45
C GLN A 53 5.82 2.12 -10.10
N ARG A 54 5.96 1.43 -11.22
CA ARG A 54 4.82 0.82 -11.92
C ARG A 54 4.12 -0.20 -11.04
N VAL A 55 4.89 -1.05 -10.33
CA VAL A 55 4.33 -2.04 -9.41
C VAL A 55 3.63 -1.35 -8.24
N ILE A 56 4.20 -0.27 -7.71
CA ILE A 56 3.55 0.53 -6.67
C ILE A 56 2.16 0.99 -7.15
N MET A 57 2.08 1.53 -8.36
CA MET A 57 0.80 2.01 -8.90
C MET A 57 -0.19 0.88 -9.12
N GLU A 58 0.28 -0.28 -9.57
CA GLU A 58 -0.58 -1.46 -9.74
C GLU A 58 -1.16 -1.93 -8.41
N VAL A 59 -0.36 -1.92 -7.34
CA VAL A 59 -0.83 -2.30 -6.00
C VAL A 59 -1.84 -1.28 -5.47
N ILE A 60 -1.60 0.00 -5.70
CA ILE A 60 -2.55 1.06 -5.33
C ILE A 60 -3.90 0.83 -6.03
N ASP A 61 -3.88 0.52 -7.32
CA ASP A 61 -5.10 0.23 -8.09
C ASP A 61 -5.82 -1.00 -7.52
N SER A 62 -5.07 -2.03 -7.14
CA SER A 62 -5.64 -3.22 -6.52
C SER A 62 -6.30 -2.90 -5.18
N ILE A 63 -5.67 -2.05 -4.35
CA ILE A 63 -6.25 -1.61 -3.09
C ILE A 63 -7.54 -0.83 -3.33
N ASN A 64 -7.53 0.08 -4.30
CA ASN A 64 -8.70 0.87 -4.65
C ASN A 64 -9.88 0.02 -5.10
N ALA A 65 -9.62 -1.16 -5.65
CA ALA A 65 -10.66 -2.09 -6.11
C ALA A 65 -11.26 -2.94 -5.00
N ILE A 66 -10.69 -2.92 -3.79
CA ILE A 66 -11.19 -3.71 -2.67
C ILE A 66 -12.53 -3.14 -2.19
N ASP A 67 -13.51 -4.02 -2.01
CA ASP A 67 -14.81 -3.61 -1.50
C ASP A 67 -14.69 -3.01 -0.10
N GLY A 68 -15.23 -1.82 0.06
CA GLY A 68 -15.17 -1.07 1.32
C GLY A 68 -14.05 -0.03 1.38
N VAL A 69 -13.14 -0.01 0.42
CA VAL A 69 -12.15 1.07 0.28
C VAL A 69 -12.83 2.27 -0.35
N ILE A 70 -12.78 3.41 0.34
CA ILE A 70 -13.42 4.64 -0.10
C ILE A 70 -12.47 5.47 -0.95
N ASN A 71 -11.21 5.57 -0.48
CA ASN A 71 -10.23 6.46 -1.09
C ASN A 71 -8.83 6.00 -0.69
N VAL A 72 -7.86 6.18 -1.59
CA VAL A 72 -6.44 5.92 -1.34
C VAL A 72 -5.67 7.20 -1.63
N GLY A 73 -4.92 7.68 -0.63
CA GLY A 73 -4.05 8.85 -0.78
C GLY A 73 -2.58 8.45 -0.61
N LEU A 74 -1.76 8.82 -1.57
CA LEU A 74 -0.31 8.66 -1.47
C LEU A 74 0.24 9.77 -0.59
N VAL A 75 0.90 9.41 0.51
CA VAL A 75 1.47 10.37 1.46
C VAL A 75 2.96 10.55 1.22
N TYR A 76 3.65 9.47 0.90
CA TYR A 76 5.10 9.46 0.83
C TYR A 76 5.56 8.44 -0.19
N HIS A 77 6.60 8.77 -0.94
CA HIS A 77 7.23 7.85 -1.87
C HIS A 77 8.74 8.10 -1.84
N GLU A 78 9.49 7.03 -1.63
CA GLU A 78 10.94 7.07 -1.65
C GLU A 78 11.45 5.88 -2.47
N PHE A 79 12.57 6.06 -3.14
CA PHE A 79 13.23 4.94 -3.76
C PHE A 79 14.73 5.00 -3.53
N GLU A 80 15.33 3.83 -3.46
CA GLU A 80 16.77 3.66 -3.37
C GLU A 80 17.25 2.80 -4.51
N LYS A 81 18.41 3.15 -5.05
CA LYS A 81 19.12 2.30 -5.99
C LYS A 81 20.22 1.57 -5.24
N GLN A 82 20.24 0.26 -5.37
CA GLN A 82 21.25 -0.58 -4.77
C GLN A 82 22.08 -1.22 -5.87
N GLU A 83 23.37 -1.11 -5.72
CA GLU A 83 24.31 -1.71 -6.65
C GLU A 83 24.77 -3.05 -6.08
N VAL A 84 24.52 -4.12 -6.84
CA VAL A 84 24.86 -5.49 -6.45
C VAL A 84 25.75 -6.16 -7.46
#